data_7f2ba90e09f993c57def0162bd5a1b80
#
_entry.id   7f2ba90e09f993c57def0162bd5a1b80
#
_cell.length_a   1.000
_cell.length_b   1.000
_cell.length_c   1.000
_cell.angle_alpha   90.00
_cell.angle_beta   90.00
_cell.angle_gamma   90.00
#
_symmetry.space_group_name_H-M   'P 1'
#
loop_
_entity.id
_entity.type
_entity.pdbx_description
1 polymer ?
#
loop_
_entity_poly.entity_id
_entity_poly.type
_entity_poly.pdbx_seq_one_letter_code
_entity_poly.pdbx_strand_id
1 'polypeptide(L)'
;MNPKMSSTEIRSRFLAFFEKRGHVILPSASLVTPDEKGVTNATLFNTAGMQPLVPYLLGKPHPQGVRLVDSQKCLRTVDIDDIGDKTHATFFEMLGNWSLGDYFKKEAIAWSYEFLTDKNEGLGLNPSQLYITVFEGDANAPKDDEAADIWREIFKKNNIEGNRIFY
;
A
#
# COMPACT_ATOMS: atom_id res chain seq x y z
N MET A 1 15.18 -10.36 -0.85
CA MET A 1 14.27 -10.66 -1.97
C MET A 1 14.94 -11.70 -2.87
N ASN A 2 14.21 -12.69 -3.30
CA ASN A 2 14.71 -13.60 -4.33
C ASN A 2 14.91 -12.78 -5.62
N PRO A 3 16.13 -12.62 -6.14
CA PRO A 3 16.40 -11.76 -7.30
C PRO A 3 15.73 -12.23 -8.61
N LYS A 4 15.05 -13.37 -8.55
CA LYS A 4 14.32 -13.96 -9.68
C LYS A 4 12.80 -13.84 -9.58
N MET A 5 12.27 -13.14 -8.56
CA MET A 5 10.82 -12.98 -8.41
C MET A 5 10.28 -12.02 -9.47
N SER A 6 9.34 -12.49 -10.28
CA SER A 6 8.67 -11.67 -11.31
C SER A 6 7.61 -10.74 -10.72
N SER A 7 7.24 -9.69 -11.47
CA SER A 7 6.14 -8.79 -11.10
C SER A 7 4.81 -9.56 -10.91
N THR A 8 4.55 -10.55 -11.75
CA THR A 8 3.38 -11.43 -11.61
C THR A 8 3.39 -12.21 -10.30
N GLU A 9 4.55 -12.72 -9.89
CA GLU A 9 4.69 -13.43 -8.62
C GLU A 9 4.50 -12.50 -7.42
N ILE A 10 5.08 -11.29 -7.45
CA ILE A 10 4.90 -10.29 -6.40
C ILE A 10 3.42 -9.95 -6.24
N ARG A 11 2.71 -9.69 -7.34
CA ARG A 11 1.27 -9.40 -7.34
C ARG A 11 0.47 -10.56 -6.75
N SER A 12 0.72 -11.77 -7.20
CA SER A 12 0.00 -12.96 -6.73
C SER A 12 0.23 -13.21 -5.25
N ARG A 13 1.46 -13.05 -4.76
CA ARG A 13 1.78 -13.19 -3.34
C ARG A 13 1.08 -12.14 -2.50
N PHE A 14 1.08 -10.87 -2.94
CA PHE A 14 0.41 -9.80 -2.22
C PHE A 14 -1.09 -10.06 -2.08
N LEU A 15 -1.77 -10.39 -3.17
CA LEU A 15 -3.20 -10.67 -3.16
C LEU A 15 -3.52 -11.88 -2.27
N ALA A 16 -2.79 -12.98 -2.42
CA ALA A 16 -3.00 -14.19 -1.61
C ALA A 16 -2.69 -13.95 -0.11
N PHE A 17 -1.67 -13.14 0.21
CA PHE A 17 -1.32 -12.80 1.58
C PHE A 17 -2.46 -12.09 2.31
N PHE A 18 -3.09 -11.12 1.66
CA PHE A 18 -4.20 -10.38 2.24
C PHE A 18 -5.53 -11.14 2.17
N GLU A 19 -5.77 -11.96 1.14
CA GLU A 19 -6.92 -12.86 1.06
C GLU A 19 -6.97 -13.80 2.27
N LYS A 20 -5.85 -14.40 2.66
CA LYS A 20 -5.72 -15.23 3.88
C LYS A 20 -6.06 -14.47 5.17
N ARG A 21 -5.99 -13.13 5.15
CA ARG A 21 -6.35 -12.24 6.26
C ARG A 21 -7.76 -11.66 6.15
N GLY A 22 -8.59 -12.29 5.31
CA GLY A 22 -10.01 -11.97 5.15
C GLY A 22 -10.29 -10.79 4.23
N HIS A 23 -9.33 -10.37 3.40
CA HIS A 23 -9.58 -9.36 2.37
C HIS A 23 -10.19 -9.98 1.12
N VAL A 24 -11.12 -9.26 0.53
CA VAL A 24 -11.70 -9.63 -0.76
C VAL A 24 -10.85 -9.04 -1.87
N ILE A 25 -10.45 -9.88 -2.84
CA ILE A 25 -9.68 -9.44 -4.00
C ILE A 25 -10.60 -8.68 -4.95
N LEU A 26 -10.27 -7.43 -5.23
CA LEU A 26 -10.95 -6.61 -6.21
C LEU A 26 -10.25 -6.67 -7.56
N PRO A 27 -11.00 -6.67 -8.67
CA PRO A 27 -10.42 -6.45 -9.99
C PRO A 27 -9.91 -5.00 -10.09
N SER A 28 -8.81 -4.79 -10.82
CA SER A 28 -8.36 -3.44 -11.15
C SER A 28 -9.45 -2.66 -11.86
N ALA A 29 -9.79 -1.49 -11.36
CA ALA A 29 -10.69 -0.58 -12.04
C ALA A 29 -10.10 -0.07 -13.36
N SER A 30 -10.95 0.49 -14.22
CA SER A 30 -10.51 1.18 -15.43
C SER A 30 -9.55 2.33 -15.08
N LEU A 31 -8.61 2.64 -15.97
CA LEU A 31 -7.77 3.83 -15.82
C LEU A 31 -8.60 5.11 -15.82
N VAL A 32 -9.67 5.14 -16.60
CA VAL A 32 -10.63 6.25 -16.61
C VAL A 32 -11.88 5.77 -15.88
N THR A 33 -12.12 6.30 -14.69
CA THR A 33 -13.30 5.98 -13.89
C THR A 33 -14.18 7.23 -13.79
N PRO A 34 -15.29 7.28 -14.53
CA PRO A 34 -16.27 8.36 -14.36
C PRO A 34 -16.97 8.22 -13.00
N ASP A 35 -17.42 9.34 -12.45
CA ASP A 35 -18.31 9.35 -11.31
C ASP A 35 -19.72 8.82 -11.66
N GLU A 36 -20.62 8.78 -10.68
CA GLU A 36 -22.01 8.31 -10.87
C GLU A 36 -22.79 9.15 -11.91
N LYS A 37 -22.29 10.35 -12.26
CA LYS A 37 -22.88 11.24 -13.26
C LYS A 37 -22.19 11.15 -14.63
N GLY A 38 -21.21 10.27 -14.77
CA GLY A 38 -20.43 10.10 -15.99
C GLY A 38 -19.33 11.16 -16.18
N VAL A 39 -19.04 11.95 -15.14
CA VAL A 39 -17.97 12.95 -15.16
C VAL A 39 -16.66 12.30 -14.74
N THR A 40 -15.61 12.46 -15.52
CA THR A 40 -14.27 11.98 -15.18
C THR A 40 -13.67 12.79 -14.03
N ASN A 41 -12.86 12.13 -13.20
CA ASN A 41 -12.11 12.80 -12.14
C ASN A 41 -11.27 13.96 -12.68
N ALA A 42 -10.99 14.95 -11.82
CA ALA A 42 -10.14 16.10 -12.18
C ALA A 42 -8.74 15.69 -12.69
N THR A 43 -8.26 14.52 -12.28
CA THR A 43 -6.98 13.93 -12.73
C THR A 43 -7.09 13.18 -14.07
N LEU A 44 -8.29 13.03 -14.65
CA LEU A 44 -8.61 12.27 -15.86
C LEU A 44 -8.35 10.76 -15.70
N PHE A 45 -7.19 10.36 -15.18
CA PHE A 45 -6.80 8.97 -14.96
C PHE A 45 -6.74 8.61 -13.47
N ASN A 46 -6.88 7.33 -13.16
CA ASN A 46 -6.56 6.80 -11.84
C ASN A 46 -5.04 6.85 -11.62
N THR A 47 -4.61 7.72 -10.71
CA THR A 47 -3.20 7.93 -10.37
C THR A 47 -2.79 7.20 -9.10
N ALA A 48 -3.76 6.60 -8.39
CA ALA A 48 -3.53 5.86 -7.15
C ALA A 48 -4.59 4.75 -6.96
N GLY A 49 -4.22 3.69 -6.25
CA GLY A 49 -5.10 2.56 -5.96
C GLY A 49 -6.34 2.93 -5.15
N MET A 50 -6.26 3.99 -4.34
CA MET A 50 -7.40 4.45 -3.53
C MET A 50 -8.48 5.19 -4.34
N GLN A 51 -8.18 5.77 -5.51
CA GLN A 51 -9.14 6.62 -6.22
C GLN A 51 -10.47 5.95 -6.53
N PRO A 52 -10.52 4.69 -7.03
CA PRO A 52 -11.78 3.99 -7.24
C PRO A 52 -12.56 3.72 -5.94
N LEU A 53 -11.88 3.76 -4.79
CA LEU A 53 -12.45 3.45 -3.49
C LEU A 53 -12.85 4.69 -2.68
N VAL A 54 -12.60 5.90 -3.18
CA VAL A 54 -12.88 7.16 -2.46
C VAL A 54 -14.29 7.23 -1.88
N PRO A 55 -15.39 6.87 -2.58
CA PRO A 55 -16.72 6.90 -1.99
C PRO A 55 -16.85 6.02 -0.74
N TYR A 56 -16.19 4.87 -0.73
CA TYR A 56 -16.22 3.90 0.36
C TYR A 56 -15.32 4.33 1.53
N LEU A 57 -14.19 4.94 1.23
CA LEU A 57 -13.31 5.57 2.24
C LEU A 57 -14.00 6.76 2.92
N LEU A 58 -14.93 7.41 2.24
CA LEU A 58 -15.78 8.48 2.78
C LEU A 58 -17.05 7.97 3.50
N GLY A 59 -17.19 6.65 3.70
CA GLY A 59 -18.24 6.06 4.52
C GLY A 59 -19.38 5.39 3.77
N LYS A 60 -19.39 5.36 2.41
CA LYS A 60 -20.36 4.54 1.67
C LYS A 60 -20.05 3.06 1.90
N PRO A 61 -21.02 2.21 2.23
CA PRO A 61 -20.78 0.78 2.37
C PRO A 61 -20.29 0.15 1.06
N HIS A 62 -19.22 -0.62 1.12
CA HIS A 62 -18.75 -1.36 -0.05
C HIS A 62 -19.50 -2.71 -0.16
N PRO A 63 -19.99 -3.11 -1.36
CA PRO A 63 -20.84 -4.31 -1.51
C PRO A 63 -20.09 -5.62 -1.20
N GLN A 64 -18.76 -5.62 -1.26
CA GLN A 64 -17.95 -6.82 -1.01
C GLN A 64 -17.34 -6.85 0.41
N GLY A 65 -17.67 -5.90 1.28
CA GLY A 65 -17.22 -5.89 2.67
C GLY A 65 -16.24 -4.79 3.02
N VAL A 66 -15.58 -4.91 4.16
CA VAL A 66 -14.74 -3.86 4.77
C VAL A 66 -13.24 -4.09 4.65
N ARG A 67 -12.81 -5.29 4.27
CA ARG A 67 -11.41 -5.63 3.98
C ARG A 67 -11.25 -5.91 2.50
N LEU A 68 -10.50 -5.09 1.81
CA LEU A 68 -10.33 -5.18 0.37
C LEU A 68 -8.84 -5.20 0.01
N VAL A 69 -8.49 -5.89 -1.07
CA VAL A 69 -7.14 -5.92 -1.62
C VAL A 69 -7.19 -5.88 -3.13
N ASP A 70 -6.28 -5.11 -3.73
CA ASP A 70 -6.20 -4.99 -5.18
C ASP A 70 -4.76 -4.82 -5.69
N SER A 71 -4.65 -4.89 -7.00
CA SER A 71 -3.49 -4.43 -7.78
C SER A 71 -4.03 -3.48 -8.84
N GLN A 72 -4.13 -2.20 -8.50
CA GLN A 72 -4.71 -1.18 -9.35
C GLN A 72 -3.71 -0.67 -10.38
N LYS A 73 -4.11 -0.69 -11.65
CA LYS A 73 -3.40 -0.02 -12.74
C LYS A 73 -3.54 1.48 -12.58
N CYS A 74 -2.41 2.18 -12.60
CA CYS A 74 -2.33 3.63 -12.41
C CYS A 74 -1.55 4.29 -13.54
N LEU A 75 -1.92 5.53 -13.84
CA LEU A 75 -1.23 6.37 -14.81
C LEU A 75 -0.95 7.74 -14.21
N ARG A 76 0.32 8.12 -14.15
CA ARG A 76 0.79 9.46 -13.76
C ARG A 76 1.54 10.08 -14.91
N THR A 77 1.20 11.32 -15.23
CA THR A 77 1.81 12.08 -16.33
C THR A 77 2.59 13.30 -15.84
N VAL A 78 2.63 13.52 -14.52
CA VAL A 78 3.31 14.69 -13.90
C VAL A 78 4.79 14.68 -14.22
N ASP A 79 5.42 13.51 -14.19
CA ASP A 79 6.86 13.34 -14.39
C ASP A 79 7.18 12.84 -15.81
N ILE A 80 6.33 13.15 -16.81
CA ILE A 80 6.49 12.59 -18.17
C ILE A 80 7.80 13.02 -18.83
N ASP A 81 8.28 14.22 -18.50
CA ASP A 81 9.52 14.77 -19.05
C ASP A 81 10.78 14.08 -18.46
N ASP A 82 10.63 13.41 -17.31
CA ASP A 82 11.71 12.66 -16.62
C ASP A 82 11.75 11.18 -17.05
N ILE A 83 10.80 10.73 -17.88
CA ILE A 83 10.75 9.34 -18.34
C ILE A 83 11.96 9.01 -19.22
N GLY A 84 12.62 7.93 -18.87
CA GLY A 84 13.86 7.46 -19.49
C GLY A 84 15.01 7.34 -18.51
N ASP A 85 14.87 7.83 -17.30
CA ASP A 85 15.73 7.54 -16.19
C ASP A 85 15.47 6.13 -15.59
N LYS A 86 16.08 5.81 -14.43
CA LYS A 86 15.96 4.49 -13.79
C LYS A 86 14.79 4.41 -12.80
N THR A 87 14.09 5.49 -12.53
CA THR A 87 13.18 5.60 -11.37
C THR A 87 11.78 6.06 -11.74
N HIS A 88 11.61 6.87 -12.79
CA HIS A 88 10.30 7.40 -13.16
C HIS A 88 9.56 6.47 -14.14
N ALA A 89 8.29 6.23 -13.84
CA ALA A 89 7.39 5.46 -14.68
C ALA A 89 6.03 6.19 -14.79
N THR A 90 5.44 6.20 -15.98
CA THR A 90 4.10 6.76 -16.20
C THR A 90 3.01 5.77 -15.86
N PHE A 91 3.15 4.52 -16.32
CA PHE A 91 2.21 3.44 -16.08
C PHE A 91 2.81 2.44 -15.08
N PHE A 92 2.04 2.11 -14.04
CA PHE A 92 2.47 1.17 -13.01
C PHE A 92 1.27 0.50 -12.35
N GLU A 93 1.53 -0.54 -11.58
CA GLU A 93 0.56 -1.17 -10.69
C GLU A 93 0.81 -0.75 -9.25
N MET A 94 -0.24 -0.36 -8.55
CA MET A 94 -0.21 -0.07 -7.12
C MET A 94 -0.90 -1.20 -6.38
N LEU A 95 -0.13 -1.89 -5.55
CA LEU A 95 -0.66 -2.91 -4.63
C LEU A 95 -1.30 -2.20 -3.44
N GLY A 96 -2.56 -2.51 -3.16
CA GLY A 96 -3.32 -1.86 -2.11
C GLY A 96 -4.06 -2.84 -1.22
N ASN A 97 -3.99 -2.65 0.09
CA ASN A 97 -4.85 -3.29 1.07
C ASN A 97 -5.64 -2.21 1.82
N TRP A 98 -6.94 -2.39 1.92
CA TRP A 98 -7.87 -1.36 2.35
C TRP A 98 -8.71 -1.85 3.52
N SER A 99 -8.80 -1.01 4.57
CA SER A 99 -9.68 -1.22 5.71
C SER A 99 -10.73 -0.12 5.74
N LEU A 100 -11.99 -0.50 5.61
CA LEU A 100 -13.12 0.43 5.68
C LEU A 100 -13.67 0.45 7.11
N GLY A 101 -12.82 0.91 8.06
CA GLY A 101 -13.18 1.03 9.47
C GLY A 101 -13.11 -0.28 10.27
N ASP A 102 -12.33 -1.27 9.84
CA ASP A 102 -12.21 -2.57 10.50
C ASP A 102 -10.89 -2.72 11.28
N TYR A 103 -9.77 -2.43 10.66
CA TYR A 103 -8.45 -2.40 11.32
C TYR A 103 -7.73 -1.09 11.01
N PHE A 104 -6.67 -0.78 11.78
CA PHE A 104 -5.90 0.44 11.61
C PHE A 104 -4.38 0.18 11.69
N LYS A 105 -3.61 1.08 12.31
CA LYS A 105 -2.13 1.07 12.27
C LYS A 105 -1.51 -0.23 12.76
N LYS A 106 -2.01 -0.78 13.85
CA LYS A 106 -1.40 -1.96 14.49
C LYS A 106 -1.33 -3.16 13.55
N GLU A 107 -2.46 -3.52 12.97
CA GLU A 107 -2.56 -4.63 12.03
C GLU A 107 -1.86 -4.30 10.71
N ALA A 108 -2.07 -3.10 10.17
CA ALA A 108 -1.46 -2.68 8.92
C ALA A 108 0.07 -2.73 8.98
N ILE A 109 0.67 -2.23 10.05
CA ILE A 109 2.12 -2.23 10.26
C ILE A 109 2.63 -3.67 10.45
N ALA A 110 1.95 -4.47 11.28
CA ALA A 110 2.34 -5.85 11.50
C ALA A 110 2.32 -6.67 10.20
N TRP A 111 1.25 -6.55 9.42
CA TRP A 111 1.13 -7.24 8.13
C TRP A 111 2.11 -6.70 7.07
N SER A 112 2.40 -5.40 7.08
CA SER A 112 3.42 -4.84 6.20
C SER A 112 4.79 -5.44 6.48
N TYR A 113 5.18 -5.50 7.76
CA TYR A 113 6.43 -6.15 8.17
C TYR A 113 6.47 -7.62 7.77
N GLU A 114 5.40 -8.36 8.06
CA GLU A 114 5.29 -9.78 7.74
C GLU A 114 5.38 -10.02 6.23
N PHE A 115 4.61 -9.29 5.43
CA PHE A 115 4.65 -9.43 3.97
C PHE A 115 6.05 -9.12 3.39
N LEU A 116 6.70 -8.08 3.90
CA LEU A 116 8.03 -7.72 3.41
C LEU A 116 9.09 -8.77 3.77
N THR A 117 9.00 -9.42 4.94
CA THR A 117 10.09 -10.24 5.49
C THR A 117 9.86 -11.74 5.43
N ASP A 118 8.62 -12.21 5.38
CA ASP A 118 8.33 -13.64 5.27
C ASP A 118 8.82 -14.20 3.92
N LYS A 119 9.55 -15.34 4.00
CA LYS A 119 10.17 -15.96 2.81
C LYS A 119 9.19 -16.82 2.01
N ASN A 120 8.15 -17.31 2.64
CA ASN A 120 7.20 -18.25 2.04
C ASN A 120 6.01 -17.54 1.40
N GLU A 121 5.38 -16.64 2.16
CA GLU A 121 4.16 -15.95 1.74
C GLU A 121 4.41 -14.50 1.30
N GLY A 122 5.53 -13.91 1.71
CA GLY A 122 5.91 -12.53 1.43
C GLY A 122 7.06 -12.40 0.43
N LEU A 123 7.79 -11.30 0.55
CA LEU A 123 8.90 -10.95 -0.34
C LEU A 123 10.25 -11.48 0.13
N GLY A 124 10.38 -11.92 1.38
CA GLY A 124 11.62 -12.44 1.95
C GLY A 124 12.76 -11.43 1.98
N LEU A 125 12.45 -10.14 2.17
CA LEU A 125 13.47 -9.10 2.30
C LEU A 125 14.24 -9.30 3.60
N ASN A 126 15.51 -8.89 3.59
CA ASN A 126 16.30 -8.88 4.81
C ASN A 126 15.78 -7.77 5.76
N PRO A 127 15.25 -8.12 6.95
CA PRO A 127 14.71 -7.13 7.87
C PRO A 127 15.73 -6.05 8.28
N SER A 128 17.02 -6.37 8.30
CA SER A 128 18.08 -5.42 8.63
C SER A 128 18.30 -4.33 7.56
N GLN A 129 17.66 -4.43 6.41
CA GLN A 129 17.71 -3.43 5.35
C GLN A 129 16.45 -2.55 5.29
N LEU A 130 15.49 -2.77 6.20
CA LEU A 130 14.28 -1.95 6.27
C LEU A 130 14.55 -0.66 7.03
N TYR A 131 14.10 0.45 6.47
CA TYR A 131 14.06 1.77 7.06
C TYR A 131 12.64 2.30 6.99
N ILE A 132 12.18 2.90 8.07
CA ILE A 132 10.80 3.35 8.24
C ILE A 132 10.82 4.87 8.42
N THR A 133 9.96 5.55 7.69
CA THR A 133 9.65 6.96 7.94
C THR A 133 8.24 7.07 8.50
N VAL A 134 8.07 7.93 9.49
CA VAL A 134 6.78 8.28 10.08
C VAL A 134 6.62 9.78 10.06
N PHE A 135 5.38 10.25 10.14
CA PHE A 135 5.09 11.68 10.10
C PHE A 135 5.64 12.37 11.35
N GLU A 136 6.46 13.42 11.15
CA GLU A 136 7.10 14.18 12.24
C GLU A 136 6.17 15.17 12.94
N GLY A 137 4.99 15.41 12.36
CA GLY A 137 4.05 16.41 12.82
C GLY A 137 4.21 17.76 12.14
N ASP A 138 3.12 18.51 12.04
CA ASP A 138 3.09 19.90 11.60
C ASP A 138 2.01 20.70 12.34
N ALA A 139 1.71 21.91 11.87
CA ALA A 139 0.68 22.76 12.47
C ALA A 139 -0.76 22.19 12.38
N ASN A 140 -1.00 21.22 11.46
CA ASN A 140 -2.31 20.66 11.17
C ASN A 140 -2.52 19.27 11.77
N ALA A 141 -1.45 18.51 11.98
CA ALA A 141 -1.52 17.13 12.47
C ALA A 141 -0.37 16.82 13.44
N PRO A 142 -0.65 16.08 14.53
CA PRO A 142 0.37 15.70 15.48
C PRO A 142 1.35 14.69 14.90
N LYS A 143 2.53 14.63 15.53
CA LYS A 143 3.53 13.60 15.26
C LYS A 143 2.98 12.19 15.45
N ASP A 144 3.33 11.27 14.56
CA ASP A 144 2.84 9.88 14.62
C ASP A 144 3.76 8.99 15.46
N ASP A 145 3.76 9.26 16.77
CA ASP A 145 4.54 8.45 17.72
C ASP A 145 3.96 7.04 17.87
N GLU A 146 2.64 6.85 17.69
CA GLU A 146 2.00 5.53 17.73
C GLU A 146 2.58 4.57 16.68
N ALA A 147 2.66 5.01 15.43
CA ALA A 147 3.25 4.18 14.37
C ALA A 147 4.73 3.90 14.64
N ALA A 148 5.48 4.89 15.14
CA ALA A 148 6.87 4.71 15.50
C ALA A 148 7.05 3.67 16.62
N ASP A 149 6.20 3.69 17.64
CA ASP A 149 6.27 2.75 18.75
C ASP A 149 5.94 1.31 18.31
N ILE A 150 4.91 1.14 17.48
CA ILE A 150 4.58 -0.19 16.90
C ILE A 150 5.78 -0.75 16.12
N TRP A 151 6.44 0.08 15.29
CA TRP A 151 7.63 -0.35 14.56
C TRP A 151 8.81 -0.67 15.48
N ARG A 152 9.03 0.10 16.55
CA ARG A 152 10.07 -0.19 17.55
C ARG A 152 9.86 -1.53 18.23
N GLU A 153 8.61 -1.84 18.61
CA GLU A 153 8.26 -3.13 19.19
C GLU A 153 8.52 -4.30 18.23
N ILE A 154 8.14 -4.15 16.95
CA ILE A 154 8.39 -5.17 15.92
C ILE A 154 9.89 -5.40 15.75
N PHE A 155 10.69 -4.34 15.63
CA PHE A 155 12.13 -4.45 15.45
C PHE A 155 12.80 -5.07 16.67
N LYS A 156 12.41 -4.66 17.87
CA LYS A 156 12.91 -5.25 19.12
C LYS A 156 12.60 -6.75 19.21
N LYS A 157 11.35 -7.14 18.92
CA LYS A 157 10.93 -8.55 18.92
C LYS A 157 11.71 -9.42 17.94
N ASN A 158 12.17 -8.85 16.84
CA ASN A 158 12.90 -9.55 15.79
C ASN A 158 14.43 -9.34 15.86
N ASN A 159 14.95 -8.76 16.95
CA ASN A 159 16.37 -8.50 17.19
C ASN A 159 17.01 -7.65 16.07
N ILE A 160 16.27 -6.66 15.57
CA ILE A 160 16.76 -5.72 14.55
C ILE A 160 17.34 -4.50 15.28
N GLU A 161 18.66 -4.35 15.21
CA GLU A 161 19.40 -3.29 15.88
C GLU A 161 19.56 -2.04 15.01
N GLY A 162 19.94 -0.93 15.67
CA GLY A 162 20.23 0.35 15.05
C GLY A 162 19.01 1.27 14.91
N ASN A 163 19.31 2.56 14.65
CA ASN A 163 18.27 3.54 14.37
C ASN A 163 17.74 3.37 12.95
N ARG A 164 16.49 2.92 12.81
CA ARG A 164 15.85 2.61 11.52
C ARG A 164 14.51 3.30 11.34
N ILE A 165 14.10 4.10 12.32
CA ILE A 165 12.83 4.85 12.28
C ILE A 165 13.19 6.32 12.26
N PHE A 166 12.69 7.02 11.26
CA PHE A 166 12.95 8.42 10.98
C PHE A 166 11.63 9.19 10.93
N TYR A 167 11.71 10.47 11.27
CA TYR A 167 10.57 11.39 11.19
C TYR A 167 10.77 12.37 10.06
#